data_8537fc0f4cc6cc0c03ba56f4b0091a98
#
_entry.id   8537fc0f4cc6cc0c03ba56f4b0091a98
#
_cell.length_a   1.000
_cell.length_b   1.000
_cell.length_c   1.000
_cell.angle_alpha   90.00
_cell.angle_beta   90.00
_cell.angle_gamma   90.00
#
_symmetry.space_group_name_H-M   'P 1'
#
loop_
_entity.id
_entity.type
_entity.pdbx_description
1 polymer ?
#
loop_
_entity_poly.entity_id
_entity_poly.type
_entity_poly.pdbx_seq_one_letter_code
_entity_poly.pdbx_strand_id
1 'polypeptide(L)'
;MLWSWILKNIPKKLSNWDISTSAVLAFSTWGADKEDYFSFGFKGVVNEESKGLVSSNRDHLSEWLESAFNKENFLGLQWLDQVHGVECFEIKKDNFGATLVGDAMWTNETGLGLAVLSADCVPIVLAREDSGSIGICHAGWKGLVQDVPGILGGEMTNCPSELSAWIGPSISQANYEIGPDVWKILEQIAPETLKESPDSDQKRLADLSLLSEILLRRAGVRNIFQSRLCTYDNAEAFSYRRAAKNNSQESLDARMATVVMRL
;
A
#
# COMPACT_ATOMS: atom_id res chain seq x y z
N MET A 1 -0.81 -30.81 1.18
CA MET A 1 -0.03 -29.90 0.32
C MET A 1 -0.53 -28.46 0.36
N LEU A 2 -1.84 -28.16 0.40
CA LEU A 2 -2.37 -26.77 0.50
C LEU A 2 -1.90 -26.01 1.74
N TRP A 3 -1.92 -26.64 2.92
CA TRP A 3 -1.51 -26.02 4.18
C TRP A 3 -0.02 -25.67 4.27
N SER A 4 0.86 -26.45 3.66
CA SER A 4 2.30 -26.15 3.64
C SER A 4 2.61 -24.97 2.69
N TRP A 5 1.80 -24.75 1.68
CA TRP A 5 1.89 -23.63 0.75
C TRP A 5 1.36 -22.33 1.39
N ILE A 6 0.21 -22.39 2.07
CA ILE A 6 -0.37 -21.28 2.83
C ILE A 6 0.61 -20.81 3.91
N LEU A 7 1.27 -21.71 4.64
CA LEU A 7 2.25 -21.36 5.69
C LEU A 7 3.53 -20.74 5.14
N LYS A 8 3.95 -21.05 3.91
CA LYS A 8 5.11 -20.42 3.25
C LYS A 8 4.81 -19.01 2.74
N ASN A 9 3.55 -18.72 2.42
CA ASN A 9 3.10 -17.47 1.80
C ASN A 9 2.28 -16.59 2.76
N ILE A 10 2.26 -16.90 4.06
CA ILE A 10 1.64 -16.03 5.06
C ILE A 10 2.32 -14.66 4.96
N PRO A 11 1.57 -13.57 4.77
CA PRO A 11 2.10 -12.23 4.84
C PRO A 11 2.84 -12.06 6.15
N LYS A 12 4.14 -11.80 6.12
CA LYS A 12 4.90 -11.56 7.34
C LYS A 12 4.22 -10.40 8.05
N LYS A 13 3.67 -10.67 9.25
CA LYS A 13 3.16 -9.62 10.13
C LYS A 13 4.30 -8.63 10.33
N LEU A 14 4.11 -7.40 9.89
CA LEU A 14 5.16 -6.39 10.01
C LEU A 14 5.32 -6.05 11.48
N SER A 15 6.46 -6.44 12.03
CA SER A 15 6.77 -6.41 13.46
C SER A 15 6.87 -5.01 14.07
N ASN A 16 6.73 -3.95 13.25
CA ASN A 16 6.98 -2.57 13.66
C ASN A 16 5.71 -1.72 13.79
N TRP A 17 4.52 -2.29 13.65
CA TRP A 17 3.30 -1.58 13.92
C TRP A 17 2.71 -2.02 15.25
N ASP A 18 2.97 -1.23 16.27
CA ASP A 18 2.36 -1.36 17.58
C ASP A 18 1.19 -0.37 17.67
N ILE A 19 0.06 -0.76 17.09
CA ILE A 19 -1.21 -0.14 17.48
C ILE A 19 -1.59 -0.81 18.79
N SER A 20 -1.68 -0.04 19.85
CA SER A 20 -1.99 -0.49 21.21
C SER A 20 -3.35 -1.19 21.35
N THR A 21 -4.12 -1.33 20.27
CA THR A 21 -5.40 -2.04 20.22
C THR A 21 -5.26 -3.35 19.45
N SER A 22 -5.61 -4.44 20.10
CA SER A 22 -5.68 -5.79 19.50
C SER A 22 -6.69 -5.93 18.35
N ALA A 23 -7.33 -4.83 17.94
CA ALA A 23 -8.49 -4.81 17.06
C ALA A 23 -8.18 -4.47 15.59
N VAL A 24 -6.93 -4.16 15.22
CA VAL A 24 -6.55 -3.82 13.84
C VAL A 24 -5.41 -4.70 13.38
N LEU A 25 -5.59 -5.31 12.21
CA LEU A 25 -4.55 -6.02 11.49
C LEU A 25 -4.13 -5.19 10.28
N ALA A 26 -2.82 -5.00 10.08
CA ALA A 26 -2.31 -4.52 8.81
C ALA A 26 -0.99 -5.19 8.44
N PHE A 27 -0.83 -5.46 7.16
CA PHE A 27 0.35 -6.09 6.61
C PHE A 27 0.47 -5.83 5.11
N SER A 28 1.68 -6.04 4.57
CA SER A 28 1.90 -6.17 3.13
C SER A 28 2.26 -7.61 2.78
N THR A 29 1.76 -8.08 1.63
CA THR A 29 2.16 -9.36 1.06
C THR A 29 3.51 -9.22 0.37
N TRP A 30 4.30 -10.29 0.39
CA TRP A 30 5.46 -10.47 -0.48
C TRP A 30 5.06 -11.44 -1.58
N GLY A 31 5.55 -11.28 -2.80
CA GLY A 31 5.03 -12.04 -3.89
C GLY A 31 6.04 -12.59 -4.88
N ALA A 32 7.32 -12.37 -4.64
CA ALA A 32 8.35 -12.79 -5.57
C ALA A 32 9.13 -14.00 -5.03
N ASP A 33 8.50 -15.17 -4.86
CA ASP A 33 9.26 -16.40 -4.88
C ASP A 33 9.48 -16.82 -6.32
N LYS A 34 10.66 -17.35 -6.66
CA LYS A 34 11.05 -17.71 -8.04
C LYS A 34 10.17 -18.79 -8.67
N GLU A 35 9.40 -19.50 -7.87
CA GLU A 35 8.54 -20.61 -8.28
C GLU A 35 7.04 -20.26 -8.29
N ASP A 36 6.61 -19.18 -7.59
CA ASP A 36 5.20 -18.82 -7.44
C ASP A 36 4.99 -17.31 -7.65
N TYR A 37 4.45 -16.97 -8.84
CA TYR A 37 4.08 -15.61 -9.18
C TYR A 37 2.83 -15.17 -8.40
N PHE A 38 3.03 -14.51 -7.24
CA PHE A 38 1.96 -14.13 -6.33
C PHE A 38 1.56 -12.67 -6.47
N SER A 39 1.10 -12.29 -7.67
CA SER A 39 0.62 -10.94 -7.96
C SER A 39 -0.87 -10.79 -7.66
N PHE A 40 -1.26 -9.57 -7.19
CA PHE A 40 -2.64 -9.20 -6.92
C PHE A 40 -3.20 -8.17 -7.91
N GLY A 41 -2.40 -7.69 -8.86
CA GLY A 41 -2.78 -6.64 -9.81
C GLY A 41 -3.28 -7.19 -11.14
N PHE A 42 -4.42 -6.66 -11.63
CA PHE A 42 -4.96 -7.01 -12.96
C PHE A 42 -4.49 -6.07 -14.08
N LYS A 43 -4.02 -4.88 -13.75
CA LYS A 43 -3.63 -3.86 -14.73
C LYS A 43 -2.41 -4.32 -15.50
N GLY A 44 -2.48 -4.33 -16.84
CA GLY A 44 -1.40 -4.81 -17.70
C GLY A 44 -1.40 -6.33 -17.96
N VAL A 45 -2.21 -7.09 -17.23
CA VAL A 45 -2.33 -8.55 -17.45
C VAL A 45 -3.09 -8.81 -18.73
N VAL A 46 -2.38 -9.32 -19.74
CA VAL A 46 -2.89 -9.41 -21.12
C VAL A 46 -3.51 -10.77 -21.50
N ASN A 47 -3.27 -11.81 -20.71
CA ASN A 47 -3.78 -13.15 -21.01
C ASN A 47 -4.71 -13.68 -19.89
N GLU A 48 -5.62 -14.59 -20.25
CA GLU A 48 -6.62 -15.14 -19.35
C GLU A 48 -6.01 -16.03 -18.25
N GLU A 49 -4.91 -16.71 -18.51
CA GLU A 49 -4.21 -17.53 -17.54
C GLU A 49 -3.65 -16.68 -16.40
N SER A 50 -2.97 -15.59 -16.71
CA SER A 50 -2.45 -14.64 -15.70
C SER A 50 -3.57 -13.92 -14.93
N LYS A 51 -4.70 -13.62 -15.58
CA LYS A 51 -5.89 -13.10 -14.89
C LYS A 51 -6.45 -14.13 -13.89
N GLY A 52 -6.51 -15.40 -14.31
CA GLY A 52 -6.91 -16.51 -13.43
C GLY A 52 -6.01 -16.65 -12.22
N LEU A 53 -4.70 -16.52 -12.37
CA LEU A 53 -3.75 -16.52 -11.25
C LEU A 53 -3.98 -15.36 -10.29
N VAL A 54 -4.19 -14.15 -10.79
CA VAL A 54 -4.47 -12.98 -9.93
C VAL A 54 -5.78 -13.17 -9.17
N SER A 55 -6.85 -13.66 -9.81
CA SER A 55 -8.10 -14.00 -9.12
C SER A 55 -7.85 -15.02 -8.02
N SER A 56 -7.19 -16.13 -8.34
CA SER A 56 -6.88 -17.19 -7.38
C SER A 56 -6.07 -16.66 -6.18
N ASN A 57 -5.11 -15.76 -6.41
CA ASN A 57 -4.32 -15.16 -5.34
C ASN A 57 -5.19 -14.29 -4.41
N ARG A 58 -6.14 -13.53 -4.97
CA ARG A 58 -7.09 -12.71 -4.19
C ARG A 58 -8.04 -13.59 -3.38
N ASP A 59 -8.53 -14.68 -3.96
CA ASP A 59 -9.38 -15.65 -3.30
C ASP A 59 -8.64 -16.33 -2.14
N HIS A 60 -7.42 -16.80 -2.35
CA HIS A 60 -6.57 -17.38 -1.31
C HIS A 60 -6.28 -16.42 -0.16
N LEU A 61 -6.02 -15.12 -0.47
CA LEU A 61 -5.83 -14.10 0.56
C LEU A 61 -7.11 -13.93 1.41
N SER A 62 -8.28 -13.90 0.76
CA SER A 62 -9.58 -13.79 1.43
C SER A 62 -9.87 -15.02 2.30
N GLU A 63 -9.66 -16.23 1.78
CA GLU A 63 -9.83 -17.49 2.52
C GLU A 63 -8.88 -17.55 3.73
N TRP A 64 -7.64 -17.09 3.59
CA TRP A 64 -6.72 -17.04 4.70
C TRP A 64 -7.19 -16.06 5.78
N LEU A 65 -7.61 -14.86 5.41
CA LEU A 65 -8.17 -13.88 6.36
C LEU A 65 -9.42 -14.45 7.07
N GLU A 66 -10.33 -15.05 6.34
CA GLU A 66 -11.52 -15.71 6.87
C GLU A 66 -11.17 -16.81 7.89
N SER A 67 -10.16 -17.63 7.60
CA SER A 67 -9.72 -18.71 8.49
C SER A 67 -9.00 -18.19 9.73
N ALA A 68 -8.26 -17.07 9.62
CA ALA A 68 -7.47 -16.50 10.71
C ALA A 68 -8.32 -15.68 11.70
N PHE A 69 -9.45 -15.09 11.26
CA PHE A 69 -10.19 -14.06 12.00
C PHE A 69 -11.66 -14.38 12.28
N ASN A 70 -12.05 -15.63 12.28
CA ASN A 70 -13.42 -16.09 12.56
C ASN A 70 -14.43 -15.85 11.42
N LYS A 71 -14.78 -16.94 10.75
CA LYS A 71 -15.63 -17.01 9.55
C LYS A 71 -16.95 -16.23 9.61
N GLU A 72 -17.54 -16.08 10.79
CA GLU A 72 -18.86 -15.47 10.92
C GLU A 72 -18.89 -13.96 10.73
N ASN A 73 -17.73 -13.30 10.85
CA ASN A 73 -17.62 -11.83 10.84
C ASN A 73 -16.83 -11.26 9.66
N PHE A 74 -16.12 -12.09 8.88
CA PHE A 74 -15.37 -11.60 7.73
C PHE A 74 -16.28 -11.40 6.52
N LEU A 75 -16.41 -10.17 6.05
CA LEU A 75 -17.23 -9.79 4.90
C LEU A 75 -16.47 -9.87 3.57
N GLY A 76 -15.16 -9.67 3.60
CA GLY A 76 -14.30 -9.71 2.42
C GLY A 76 -13.31 -8.55 2.35
N LEU A 77 -12.61 -8.45 1.21
CA LEU A 77 -11.66 -7.38 0.90
C LEU A 77 -12.22 -6.44 -0.17
N GLN A 78 -12.23 -5.13 0.14
CA GLN A 78 -12.48 -4.10 -0.86
C GLN A 78 -11.18 -3.72 -1.56
N TRP A 79 -11.22 -3.66 -2.87
CA TRP A 79 -10.14 -3.21 -3.75
C TRP A 79 -10.54 -1.93 -4.49
N LEU A 80 -9.55 -1.20 -4.99
CA LEU A 80 -9.73 -0.01 -5.83
C LEU A 80 -9.16 -0.23 -7.23
N ASP A 81 -9.75 0.42 -8.22
CA ASP A 81 -9.08 0.68 -9.51
C ASP A 81 -8.22 1.93 -9.37
N GLN A 82 -6.95 1.73 -9.02
CA GLN A 82 -5.99 2.77 -8.67
C GLN A 82 -5.50 3.52 -9.91
N VAL A 83 -5.53 4.84 -9.83
CA VAL A 83 -5.19 5.75 -10.95
C VAL A 83 -4.09 6.75 -10.61
N HIS A 84 -3.45 6.61 -9.43
CA HIS A 84 -2.48 7.56 -8.88
C HIS A 84 -3.10 8.95 -8.61
N GLY A 85 -4.38 8.96 -8.25
CA GLY A 85 -5.17 10.13 -7.88
C GLY A 85 -5.26 10.35 -6.38
N VAL A 86 -6.34 11.00 -5.96
CA VAL A 86 -6.62 11.31 -4.54
C VAL A 86 -8.06 11.02 -4.12
N GLU A 87 -8.87 10.47 -5.03
CA GLU A 87 -10.26 10.11 -4.71
C GLU A 87 -10.28 9.12 -3.54
N CYS A 88 -11.09 9.46 -2.53
CA CYS A 88 -11.22 8.73 -1.28
C CYS A 88 -12.66 8.30 -1.06
N PHE A 89 -12.88 7.05 -0.68
CA PHE A 89 -14.20 6.45 -0.51
C PHE A 89 -14.41 5.94 0.91
N GLU A 90 -15.56 6.25 1.51
CA GLU A 90 -16.05 5.53 2.66
C GLU A 90 -16.67 4.20 2.21
N ILE A 91 -16.15 3.08 2.74
CA ILE A 91 -16.62 1.74 2.42
C ILE A 91 -17.60 1.28 3.51
N LYS A 92 -18.82 0.99 3.07
CA LYS A 92 -19.93 0.46 3.87
C LYS A 92 -20.45 -0.83 3.26
N LYS A 93 -21.31 -1.54 3.99
CA LYS A 93 -21.91 -2.79 3.50
C LYS A 93 -22.71 -2.63 2.21
N ASP A 94 -23.29 -1.45 1.98
CA ASP A 94 -24.12 -1.14 0.80
C ASP A 94 -23.32 -0.88 -0.48
N ASN A 95 -22.04 -0.41 -0.37
CA ASN A 95 -21.16 -0.18 -1.53
C ASN A 95 -19.98 -1.16 -1.60
N PHE A 96 -19.89 -2.11 -0.66
CA PHE A 96 -18.88 -3.16 -0.67
C PHE A 96 -18.93 -4.01 -1.95
N GLY A 97 -17.79 -4.28 -2.54
CA GLY A 97 -17.67 -5.03 -3.80
C GLY A 97 -17.87 -4.18 -5.05
N ALA A 98 -18.22 -2.89 -4.92
CA ALA A 98 -18.30 -2.00 -6.06
C ALA A 98 -16.91 -1.73 -6.68
N THR A 99 -16.86 -1.55 -8.00
CA THR A 99 -15.66 -1.07 -8.69
C THR A 99 -15.55 0.44 -8.48
N LEU A 100 -14.62 0.85 -7.62
CA LEU A 100 -14.36 2.26 -7.26
C LEU A 100 -13.03 2.70 -7.85
N VAL A 101 -13.04 3.81 -8.58
CA VAL A 101 -11.83 4.38 -9.22
C VAL A 101 -11.24 5.43 -8.29
N GLY A 102 -10.12 5.11 -7.66
CA GLY A 102 -9.45 6.01 -6.71
C GLY A 102 -8.26 5.36 -6.03
N ASP A 103 -7.65 6.08 -5.11
CA ASP A 103 -6.39 5.68 -4.49
C ASP A 103 -6.45 5.68 -2.95
N ALA A 104 -7.60 6.02 -2.34
CA ALA A 104 -7.80 6.02 -0.90
C ALA A 104 -9.19 5.47 -0.54
N MET A 105 -9.28 4.81 0.62
CA MET A 105 -10.55 4.35 1.18
C MET A 105 -10.43 4.15 2.68
N TRP A 106 -11.57 4.23 3.35
CA TRP A 106 -11.67 4.01 4.79
C TRP A 106 -13.00 3.37 5.18
N THR A 107 -13.09 2.81 6.38
CA THR A 107 -14.30 2.19 6.89
C THR A 107 -14.36 2.21 8.42
N ASN A 108 -15.59 2.20 8.95
CA ASN A 108 -15.91 1.92 10.34
C ASN A 108 -16.46 0.49 10.53
N GLU A 109 -16.70 -0.25 9.44
CA GLU A 109 -17.27 -1.57 9.51
C GLU A 109 -16.28 -2.61 10.04
N THR A 110 -16.73 -3.46 10.94
CA THR A 110 -15.96 -4.62 11.39
C THR A 110 -16.08 -5.77 10.40
N GLY A 111 -15.02 -6.57 10.27
CA GLY A 111 -14.98 -7.71 9.36
C GLY A 111 -14.77 -7.34 7.89
N LEU A 112 -14.68 -6.04 7.56
CA LEU A 112 -14.39 -5.56 6.23
C LEU A 112 -12.92 -5.18 6.14
N GLY A 113 -12.20 -5.82 5.20
CA GLY A 113 -10.81 -5.50 4.90
C GLY A 113 -10.69 -4.53 3.73
N LEU A 114 -9.68 -3.66 3.78
CA LEU A 114 -9.33 -2.73 2.72
C LEU A 114 -7.97 -3.10 2.16
N ALA A 115 -7.82 -3.13 0.83
CA ALA A 115 -6.59 -3.52 0.18
C ALA A 115 -6.19 -2.56 -0.95
N VAL A 116 -4.92 -2.14 -0.96
CA VAL A 116 -4.30 -1.42 -2.06
C VAL A 116 -3.13 -2.20 -2.64
N LEU A 117 -2.84 -1.93 -3.91
CA LEU A 117 -1.79 -2.56 -4.68
C LEU A 117 -0.58 -1.64 -4.79
N SER A 118 0.62 -2.19 -4.66
CA SER A 118 1.86 -1.44 -4.85
C SER A 118 2.97 -2.29 -5.45
N ALA A 119 3.87 -1.61 -6.15
CA ALA A 119 5.21 -2.06 -6.54
C ALA A 119 6.04 -0.79 -6.69
N ASP A 120 6.67 -0.36 -5.61
CA ASP A 120 7.45 0.86 -5.37
C ASP A 120 6.67 2.05 -4.77
N CYS A 121 5.42 2.33 -5.18
CA CYS A 121 4.61 3.36 -4.52
C CYS A 121 4.36 3.02 -3.05
N VAL A 122 4.13 4.04 -2.23
CA VAL A 122 3.98 3.92 -0.78
C VAL A 122 2.55 3.53 -0.42
N PRO A 123 2.29 2.36 0.17
CA PRO A 123 1.01 2.10 0.82
C PRO A 123 1.03 2.74 2.22
N ILE A 124 -0.03 3.49 2.55
CA ILE A 124 -0.16 4.13 3.86
C ILE A 124 -1.44 3.65 4.50
N VAL A 125 -1.34 3.15 5.72
CA VAL A 125 -2.48 2.75 6.54
C VAL A 125 -2.67 3.75 7.65
N LEU A 126 -3.92 4.13 7.90
CA LEU A 126 -4.34 4.93 9.04
C LEU A 126 -5.31 4.12 9.90
N ALA A 127 -5.21 4.28 11.22
CA ALA A 127 -6.19 3.74 12.14
C ALA A 127 -6.38 4.68 13.33
N ARG A 128 -7.59 4.75 13.87
CA ARG A 128 -7.85 5.48 15.12
C ARG A 128 -7.43 4.63 16.31
N GLU A 129 -6.82 5.27 17.31
CA GLU A 129 -6.35 4.59 18.52
C GLU A 129 -7.49 3.93 19.31
N ASP A 130 -8.70 4.49 19.24
CA ASP A 130 -9.91 3.92 19.85
C ASP A 130 -10.58 2.82 19.01
N SER A 131 -9.91 2.37 17.93
CA SER A 131 -10.45 1.40 16.94
C SER A 131 -11.73 1.87 16.24
N GLY A 132 -11.93 3.20 16.17
CA GLY A 132 -13.12 3.80 15.56
C GLY A 132 -13.18 3.60 14.05
N SER A 133 -12.06 3.79 13.36
CA SER A 133 -11.98 3.67 11.90
C SER A 133 -10.61 3.20 11.44
N ILE A 134 -10.60 2.58 10.25
CA ILE A 134 -9.37 2.22 9.52
C ILE A 134 -9.43 2.78 8.11
N GLY A 135 -8.26 3.13 7.56
CA GLY A 135 -8.16 3.60 6.20
C GLY A 135 -6.84 3.18 5.57
N ILE A 136 -6.80 3.20 4.24
CA ILE A 136 -5.62 2.88 3.47
C ILE A 136 -5.57 3.74 2.21
N CYS A 137 -4.38 4.17 1.81
CA CYS A 137 -4.19 4.77 0.49
C CYS A 137 -2.94 4.24 -0.22
N HIS A 138 -3.01 4.29 -1.55
CA HIS A 138 -1.89 4.09 -2.45
C HIS A 138 -1.30 5.46 -2.79
N ALA A 139 -0.07 5.70 -2.35
CA ALA A 139 0.58 6.99 -2.47
C ALA A 139 1.81 6.90 -3.39
N GLY A 140 1.60 6.99 -4.70
CA GLY A 140 2.64 7.32 -5.66
C GLY A 140 2.99 8.81 -5.59
N TRP A 141 4.06 9.26 -6.26
CA TRP A 141 4.48 10.67 -6.23
C TRP A 141 3.35 11.65 -6.62
N LYS A 142 2.48 11.28 -7.56
CA LYS A 142 1.34 12.10 -8.00
C LYS A 142 0.28 12.26 -6.90
N GLY A 143 -0.03 11.19 -6.19
CA GLY A 143 -0.95 11.22 -5.05
C GLY A 143 -0.36 11.99 -3.87
N LEU A 144 0.95 11.84 -3.62
CA LEU A 144 1.64 12.55 -2.54
C LEU A 144 1.68 14.07 -2.77
N VAL A 145 1.96 14.54 -3.97
CA VAL A 145 1.95 15.99 -4.26
C VAL A 145 0.57 16.62 -4.14
N GLN A 146 -0.49 15.82 -4.18
CA GLN A 146 -1.88 16.22 -3.96
C GLN A 146 -2.37 15.88 -2.55
N ASP A 147 -1.49 15.44 -1.67
CA ASP A 147 -1.74 15.14 -0.26
C ASP A 147 -2.78 14.04 -0.01
N VAL A 148 -2.72 12.93 -0.78
CA VAL A 148 -3.62 11.78 -0.58
C VAL A 148 -3.67 11.27 0.88
N PRO A 149 -2.56 11.22 1.66
CA PRO A 149 -2.65 10.79 3.06
C PRO A 149 -3.35 11.79 3.97
N GLY A 150 -3.20 13.12 3.72
CA GLY A 150 -3.91 14.15 4.46
C GLY A 150 -5.40 14.15 4.15
N ILE A 151 -5.77 13.95 2.88
CA ILE A 151 -7.18 13.78 2.45
C ILE A 151 -7.80 12.58 3.17
N LEU A 152 -7.15 11.40 3.13
CA LEU A 152 -7.64 10.21 3.84
C LEU A 152 -7.83 10.47 5.34
N GLY A 153 -6.86 11.10 6.00
CA GLY A 153 -6.95 11.44 7.41
C GLY A 153 -8.12 12.38 7.74
N GLY A 154 -8.34 13.38 6.89
CA GLY A 154 -9.44 14.33 7.01
C GLY A 154 -10.82 13.72 6.81
N GLU A 155 -10.96 12.73 5.92
CA GLU A 155 -12.19 11.97 5.72
C GLU A 155 -12.50 11.05 6.92
N MET A 156 -11.47 10.50 7.58
CA MET A 156 -11.64 9.61 8.71
C MET A 156 -11.99 10.31 10.02
N THR A 157 -11.50 11.54 10.24
CA THR A 157 -11.72 12.27 11.50
C THR A 157 -11.41 13.76 11.39
N ASN A 158 -12.12 14.58 12.20
CA ASN A 158 -11.78 15.99 12.39
C ASN A 158 -10.62 16.20 13.38
N CYS A 159 -10.09 15.13 13.98
CA CYS A 159 -8.99 15.17 14.95
C CYS A 159 -7.87 14.19 14.52
N PRO A 160 -7.02 14.57 13.56
CA PRO A 160 -5.97 13.67 13.02
C PRO A 160 -4.94 13.22 14.07
N SER A 161 -4.84 13.91 15.20
CA SER A 161 -3.97 13.47 16.31
C SER A 161 -4.43 12.17 17.01
N GLU A 162 -5.66 11.72 16.74
CA GLU A 162 -6.19 10.42 17.18
C GLU A 162 -5.81 9.27 16.22
N LEU A 163 -5.20 9.62 15.09
CA LEU A 163 -4.76 8.61 14.11
C LEU A 163 -3.34 8.15 14.39
N SER A 164 -3.14 6.87 14.26
CA SER A 164 -1.83 6.25 14.07
C SER A 164 -1.66 5.87 12.61
N ALA A 165 -0.47 6.11 12.05
CA ALA A 165 -0.14 5.83 10.67
C ALA A 165 0.94 4.76 10.56
N TRP A 166 0.81 3.91 9.54
CA TRP A 166 1.87 3.02 9.13
C TRP A 166 2.20 3.23 7.65
N ILE A 167 3.48 3.56 7.39
CA ILE A 167 4.05 3.69 6.05
C ILE A 167 4.67 2.34 5.68
N GLY A 168 4.07 1.67 4.72
CA GLY A 168 4.44 0.32 4.31
C GLY A 168 5.67 0.26 3.39
N PRO A 169 5.99 -0.94 2.87
CA PRO A 169 7.12 -1.15 1.97
C PRO A 169 6.99 -0.34 0.69
N SER A 170 8.07 0.33 0.30
CA SER A 170 8.14 1.15 -0.90
C SER A 170 9.57 1.25 -1.42
N ILE A 171 9.78 1.86 -2.56
CA ILE A 171 11.13 2.10 -3.07
C ILE A 171 11.88 3.10 -2.20
N SER A 172 13.12 2.80 -1.82
CA SER A 172 13.97 3.69 -1.03
C SER A 172 14.51 4.85 -1.85
N GLN A 173 14.90 5.93 -1.18
CA GLN A 173 15.53 7.10 -1.81
C GLN A 173 16.71 6.71 -2.70
N ALA A 174 17.56 5.80 -2.26
CA ALA A 174 18.74 5.37 -3.01
C ALA A 174 18.43 4.78 -4.39
N ASN A 175 17.22 4.25 -4.58
CA ASN A 175 16.79 3.56 -5.79
C ASN A 175 15.76 4.35 -6.61
N TYR A 176 15.27 5.50 -6.09
CA TYR A 176 14.22 6.26 -6.75
C TYR A 176 14.75 7.55 -7.39
N GLU A 177 15.44 7.39 -8.50
CA GLU A 177 15.92 8.49 -9.34
C GLU A 177 14.78 9.05 -10.19
N ILE A 178 14.61 10.40 -10.18
CA ILE A 178 13.54 11.13 -10.86
C ILE A 178 14.08 12.29 -11.69
N GLY A 179 13.35 12.65 -12.73
CA GLY A 179 13.66 13.75 -13.63
C GLY A 179 13.18 15.12 -13.13
N PRO A 180 13.54 16.21 -13.86
CA PRO A 180 13.20 17.57 -13.46
C PRO A 180 11.70 17.90 -13.49
N ASP A 181 10.93 17.17 -14.23
CA ASP A 181 9.46 17.23 -14.27
C ASP A 181 8.80 16.83 -12.94
N VAL A 182 9.47 15.98 -12.17
CA VAL A 182 9.00 15.52 -10.86
C VAL A 182 9.72 16.26 -9.72
N TRP A 183 11.08 16.29 -9.72
CA TRP A 183 11.79 16.81 -8.55
C TRP A 183 11.55 18.31 -8.32
N LYS A 184 11.31 19.13 -9.36
CA LYS A 184 10.98 20.55 -9.18
C LYS A 184 9.66 20.77 -8.43
N ILE A 185 8.71 19.84 -8.55
CA ILE A 185 7.46 19.89 -7.81
C ILE A 185 7.72 19.49 -6.34
N LEU A 186 8.46 18.41 -6.12
CA LEU A 186 8.78 17.94 -4.77
C LEU A 186 9.63 18.94 -3.99
N GLU A 187 10.54 19.67 -4.65
CA GLU A 187 11.37 20.72 -4.06
C GLU A 187 10.54 21.84 -3.45
N GLN A 188 9.41 22.19 -4.04
CA GLN A 188 8.49 23.21 -3.52
C GLN A 188 7.68 22.74 -2.32
N ILE A 189 7.48 21.42 -2.20
CA ILE A 189 6.67 20.82 -1.14
C ILE A 189 7.52 20.44 0.07
N ALA A 190 8.62 19.72 -0.17
CA ALA A 190 9.49 19.15 0.85
C ALA A 190 10.90 18.91 0.29
N PRO A 191 11.75 19.97 0.16
CA PRO A 191 13.08 19.85 -0.42
C PRO A 191 13.98 18.84 0.31
N GLU A 192 13.75 18.62 1.60
CA GLU A 192 14.47 17.64 2.43
C GLU A 192 14.31 16.19 1.97
N THR A 193 13.31 15.90 1.13
CA THR A 193 13.09 14.57 0.54
C THR A 193 13.97 14.29 -0.66
N LEU A 194 14.72 15.30 -1.13
CA LEU A 194 15.55 15.21 -2.34
C LEU A 194 17.04 15.15 -2.00
N LYS A 195 17.75 14.34 -2.77
CA LYS A 195 19.23 14.33 -2.81
C LYS A 195 19.72 14.40 -4.25
N GLU A 196 20.94 14.87 -4.43
CA GLU A 196 21.60 14.84 -5.74
C GLU A 196 21.74 13.39 -6.23
N SER A 197 21.54 13.20 -7.53
CA SER A 197 21.81 11.90 -8.14
C SER A 197 23.31 11.78 -8.41
N PRO A 198 23.94 10.65 -8.04
CA PRO A 198 25.34 10.41 -8.36
C PRO A 198 25.60 10.25 -9.87
N ASP A 199 24.55 9.90 -10.62
CA ASP A 199 24.67 9.56 -12.03
C ASP A 199 24.29 10.71 -12.98
N SER A 200 23.72 11.82 -12.47
CA SER A 200 23.27 12.93 -13.31
C SER A 200 22.97 14.20 -12.52
N ASP A 201 23.57 15.32 -12.92
CA ASP A 201 23.28 16.65 -12.36
C ASP A 201 21.83 17.13 -12.61
N GLN A 202 21.16 16.56 -13.61
CA GLN A 202 19.79 16.92 -13.96
C GLN A 202 18.74 16.11 -13.18
N LYS A 203 19.16 15.05 -12.51
CA LYS A 203 18.26 14.17 -11.77
C LYS A 203 18.44 14.31 -10.26
N ARG A 204 17.47 13.81 -9.52
CA ARG A 204 17.50 13.73 -8.04
C ARG A 204 17.06 12.37 -7.58
N LEU A 205 17.50 11.98 -6.39
CA LEU A 205 16.98 10.85 -5.65
C LEU A 205 15.89 11.36 -4.71
N ALA A 206 14.68 10.77 -4.75
CA ALA A 206 13.55 11.20 -3.94
C ALA A 206 13.16 10.16 -2.90
N ASP A 207 12.81 10.62 -1.69
CA ASP A 207 12.32 9.81 -0.59
C ASP A 207 10.80 9.97 -0.43
N LEU A 208 10.04 9.05 -1.03
CA LEU A 208 8.58 9.08 -0.93
C LEU A 208 8.08 8.70 0.47
N SER A 209 8.80 7.85 1.21
CA SER A 209 8.44 7.50 2.58
C SER A 209 8.60 8.69 3.52
N LEU A 210 9.69 9.45 3.39
CA LEU A 210 9.89 10.70 4.13
C LEU A 210 8.84 11.75 3.75
N LEU A 211 8.53 11.90 2.45
CA LEU A 211 7.47 12.80 2.01
C LEU A 211 6.12 12.43 2.64
N SER A 212 5.79 11.12 2.66
CA SER A 212 4.58 10.62 3.32
C SER A 212 4.54 10.98 4.81
N GLU A 213 5.66 10.81 5.52
CA GLU A 213 5.75 11.19 6.94
C GLU A 213 5.53 12.69 7.13
N ILE A 214 6.17 13.54 6.31
CA ILE A 214 6.03 15.00 6.38
C ILE A 214 4.57 15.42 6.18
N LEU A 215 3.88 14.86 5.17
CA LEU A 215 2.48 15.16 4.89
C LEU A 215 1.55 14.72 6.03
N LEU A 216 1.75 13.51 6.56
CA LEU A 216 0.99 13.02 7.71
C LEU A 216 1.19 13.91 8.96
N ARG A 217 2.41 14.35 9.23
CA ARG A 217 2.69 15.27 10.35
C ARG A 217 2.04 16.64 10.13
N ARG A 218 2.06 17.18 8.92
CA ARG A 218 1.37 18.42 8.55
C ARG A 218 -0.14 18.29 8.72
N ALA A 219 -0.71 17.12 8.40
CA ALA A 219 -2.12 16.81 8.66
C ALA A 219 -2.45 16.64 10.16
N GLY A 220 -1.45 16.57 11.05
CA GLY A 220 -1.64 16.47 12.51
C GLY A 220 -1.49 15.06 13.09
N VAL A 221 -1.18 14.05 12.28
CA VAL A 221 -0.92 12.68 12.75
C VAL A 221 0.39 12.65 13.53
N ARG A 222 0.35 12.11 14.76
CA ARG A 222 1.51 12.10 15.67
C ARG A 222 2.24 10.78 15.70
N ASN A 223 1.49 9.68 15.72
CA ASN A 223 2.04 8.34 15.82
C ASN A 223 2.26 7.78 14.41
N ILE A 224 3.51 7.82 13.93
CA ILE A 224 3.87 7.36 12.58
C ILE A 224 4.95 6.29 12.67
N PHE A 225 4.66 5.15 12.10
CA PHE A 225 5.54 4.00 12.01
C PHE A 225 5.92 3.75 10.55
N GLN A 226 7.13 3.29 10.32
CA GLN A 226 7.61 2.99 8.97
C GLN A 226 8.15 1.57 8.89
N SER A 227 7.82 0.84 7.82
CA SER A 227 8.39 -0.48 7.54
C SER A 227 9.89 -0.43 7.25
N ARG A 228 10.36 0.68 6.66
CA ARG A 228 11.73 0.90 6.18
C ARG A 228 12.23 -0.19 5.22
N LEU A 229 11.32 -0.92 4.59
CA LEU A 229 11.65 -1.97 3.64
C LEU A 229 11.64 -1.41 2.22
N CYS A 230 12.78 -1.57 1.53
CA CYS A 230 12.91 -1.17 0.13
C CYS A 230 12.43 -2.29 -0.79
N THR A 231 11.45 -1.99 -1.62
CA THR A 231 10.92 -2.94 -2.61
C THR A 231 11.93 -3.26 -3.71
N TYR A 232 12.78 -2.29 -4.08
CA TYR A 232 13.79 -2.49 -5.11
C TYR A 232 14.91 -3.42 -4.65
N ASP A 233 15.38 -3.30 -3.41
CA ASP A 233 16.50 -4.08 -2.87
C ASP A 233 16.08 -5.47 -2.37
N ASN A 234 14.78 -5.64 -2.06
CA ASN A 234 14.27 -6.90 -1.55
C ASN A 234 13.82 -7.81 -2.69
N ALA A 235 14.48 -8.97 -2.82
CA ALA A 235 14.18 -9.96 -3.88
C ALA A 235 12.78 -10.59 -3.74
N GLU A 236 12.21 -10.62 -2.52
CA GLU A 236 10.86 -11.14 -2.26
C GLU A 236 9.76 -10.11 -2.57
N ALA A 237 10.10 -8.85 -2.84
CA ALA A 237 9.15 -7.79 -3.17
C ALA A 237 9.06 -7.57 -4.69
N PHE A 238 7.87 -7.22 -5.18
CA PHE A 238 7.75 -6.68 -6.53
C PHE A 238 8.21 -5.22 -6.57
N SER A 239 8.99 -4.89 -7.59
CA SER A 239 9.43 -3.53 -7.87
C SER A 239 9.30 -3.22 -9.36
N TYR A 240 8.46 -2.24 -9.67
CA TYR A 240 8.30 -1.74 -11.03
C TYR A 240 9.62 -1.18 -11.59
N ARG A 241 10.37 -0.42 -10.77
CA ARG A 241 11.66 0.17 -11.14
C ARG A 241 12.69 -0.91 -11.47
N ARG A 242 12.75 -1.97 -10.67
CA ARG A 242 13.65 -3.10 -10.91
C ARG A 242 13.26 -3.87 -12.17
N ALA A 243 11.97 -4.15 -12.34
CA ALA A 243 11.44 -4.83 -13.52
C ALA A 243 11.71 -4.04 -14.80
N ALA A 244 11.46 -2.73 -14.80
CA ALA A 244 11.73 -1.85 -15.93
C ALA A 244 13.23 -1.80 -16.29
N LYS A 245 14.11 -1.76 -15.29
CA LYS A 245 15.57 -1.79 -15.52
C LYS A 245 16.04 -3.11 -16.12
N ASN A 246 15.39 -4.22 -15.76
CA ASN A 246 15.74 -5.56 -16.23
C ASN A 246 14.98 -5.99 -17.49
N ASN A 247 14.15 -5.13 -18.08
CA ASN A 247 13.27 -5.41 -19.23
C ASN A 247 12.36 -6.65 -19.01
N SER A 248 11.87 -6.85 -17.79
CA SER A 248 10.99 -7.97 -17.43
C SER A 248 9.52 -7.55 -17.50
N GLN A 249 8.83 -7.91 -18.60
CA GLN A 249 7.42 -7.53 -18.79
C GLN A 249 6.49 -8.18 -17.74
N GLU A 250 6.70 -9.44 -17.41
CA GLU A 250 5.88 -10.14 -16.42
C GLU A 250 5.94 -9.48 -15.03
N SER A 251 7.12 -8.97 -14.65
CA SER A 251 7.31 -8.29 -13.38
C SER A 251 6.82 -6.83 -13.38
N LEU A 252 6.64 -6.19 -14.56
CA LEU A 252 6.11 -4.82 -14.65
C LEU A 252 4.67 -4.72 -14.16
N ASP A 253 3.88 -5.78 -14.37
CA ASP A 253 2.46 -5.82 -14.01
C ASP A 253 2.21 -6.43 -12.62
N ALA A 254 3.25 -6.99 -12.01
CA ALA A 254 3.16 -7.61 -10.71
C ALA A 254 2.96 -6.59 -9.58
N ARG A 255 2.05 -6.90 -8.65
CA ARG A 255 1.72 -6.02 -7.51
C ARG A 255 1.61 -6.82 -6.22
N MET A 256 2.17 -6.26 -5.17
CA MET A 256 1.90 -6.66 -3.79
C MET A 256 0.57 -6.06 -3.33
N ALA A 257 -0.08 -6.71 -2.39
CA ALA A 257 -1.22 -6.15 -1.68
C ALA A 257 -0.79 -5.67 -0.28
N THR A 258 -1.23 -4.48 0.09
CA THR A 258 -1.23 -4.03 1.48
C THR A 258 -2.66 -4.04 1.97
N VAL A 259 -2.89 -4.67 3.11
CA VAL A 259 -4.23 -4.91 3.67
C VAL A 259 -4.30 -4.29 5.06
N VAL A 260 -5.44 -3.69 5.36
CA VAL A 260 -5.84 -3.33 6.72
C VAL A 260 -7.24 -3.85 7.00
N MET A 261 -7.44 -4.37 8.19
CA MET A 261 -8.73 -4.90 8.62
C MET A 261 -8.96 -4.59 10.09
N ARG A 262 -10.20 -4.26 10.42
CA ARG A 262 -10.68 -4.18 11.79
C ARG A 262 -11.24 -5.53 12.22
N LEU A 263 -10.71 -6.05 13.34
CA LEU A 263 -11.05 -7.35 13.91
C LEU A 263 -12.28 -7.29 14.82
#